data_a7756a03f9f397ea14e7321bb9007468
#
_entry.id   a7756a03f9f397ea14e7321bb9007468
#
_cell.length_a   1.000
_cell.length_b   1.000
_cell.length_c   1.000
_cell.angle_alpha   90.00
_cell.angle_beta   90.00
_cell.angle_gamma   90.00
#
_symmetry.space_group_name_H-M   'P 1'
#
loop_
_entity.id
_entity.type
_entity.pdbx_description
1 polymer ?
#
loop_
_entity_poly.entity_id
_entity_poly.type
_entity_poly.pdbx_seq_one_letter_code
_entity_poly.pdbx_strand_id
1 'polypeptide(L)'
;MRLIVVGGGVAGLAAAHRAVELSRERGRPVDLILLEAADRLGGTIQTERRDGFLVECGPDSFLSEKPWALALCRRLGVEDRLVRTDDRFRRTFVVSRGRLHPLPDGFQLLAPTRFWPLVTSTLFSWPGKLRMAMDLLLPRRRDVGDESLGAFVRRRLGSEALERVAQPLVAGIYTADPDFLSLAATMPRFLEMERTDRSVILALWRQSRTIAASAGGGHVNDGTGARWSLFVTFTEGMEEFVRVLADRLPPGSVGLKTQVTEVRRDGAGLWQVMTADGALLQADGVILATEAHQAARLLGRLDSDLPRLLTEIPYASSATVTLAYRREAIAHPLDGFGFVVPHVERRPIIACTFSSVKYPGRAPERHVLLRVFMGGALNEAVLEGDDEALAATAHRQLVELLGVHAAPLFTRVARYPRAMPQYHVGHLARVSAIEGRLGNHPGLFLAGGAYRGVGIADCVRSGEAAAANLFESFAHRLNS
;
A
#
# COMPACT_ATOMS: atom_id res chain seq x y z
N MET A 1 12.49 22.56 -21.36
CA MET A 1 11.20 22.37 -20.67
C MET A 1 11.45 22.37 -19.17
N ARG A 2 10.74 23.22 -18.43
CA ARG A 2 10.81 23.25 -16.96
C ARG A 2 9.65 22.44 -16.37
N LEU A 3 9.98 21.48 -15.53
CA LEU A 3 9.03 20.60 -14.84
C LEU A 3 9.15 20.79 -13.32
N ILE A 4 8.03 21.05 -12.65
CA ILE A 4 7.95 21.03 -11.19
C ILE A 4 7.17 19.81 -10.73
N VAL A 5 7.77 19.02 -9.82
CA VAL A 5 7.12 17.93 -9.10
C VAL A 5 6.90 18.37 -7.65
N VAL A 6 5.68 18.30 -7.17
CA VAL A 6 5.30 18.68 -5.80
C VAL A 6 5.02 17.42 -4.99
N GLY A 7 5.82 17.19 -3.96
CA GLY A 7 5.79 16.02 -3.09
C GLY A 7 6.94 15.05 -3.37
N GLY A 8 7.79 14.84 -2.36
CA GLY A 8 9.00 14.00 -2.39
C GLY A 8 8.77 12.55 -1.92
N GLY A 9 7.51 12.07 -1.90
CA GLY A 9 7.19 10.67 -1.67
C GLY A 9 7.59 9.79 -2.86
N VAL A 10 7.38 8.46 -2.76
CA VAL A 10 7.80 7.49 -3.79
C VAL A 10 7.21 7.80 -5.17
N ALA A 11 5.97 8.30 -5.24
CA ALA A 11 5.35 8.66 -6.52
C ALA A 11 6.01 9.87 -7.17
N GLY A 12 6.34 10.91 -6.39
CA GLY A 12 7.04 12.10 -6.89
C GLY A 12 8.48 11.80 -7.30
N LEU A 13 9.20 11.00 -6.50
CA LEU A 13 10.55 10.53 -6.85
C LEU A 13 10.55 9.70 -8.13
N ALA A 14 9.58 8.78 -8.30
CA ALA A 14 9.44 7.99 -9.52
C ALA A 14 9.10 8.88 -10.74
N ALA A 15 8.24 9.89 -10.57
CA ALA A 15 7.93 10.87 -11.61
C ALA A 15 9.15 11.69 -12.01
N ALA A 16 9.88 12.22 -11.02
CA ALA A 16 11.10 13.00 -11.24
C ALA A 16 12.18 12.17 -11.94
N HIS A 17 12.43 10.94 -11.46
CA HIS A 17 13.39 10.04 -12.07
C HIS A 17 13.00 9.70 -13.52
N ARG A 18 11.72 9.36 -13.77
CA ARG A 18 11.24 9.04 -15.12
C ARG A 18 11.34 10.23 -16.06
N ALA A 19 11.11 11.43 -15.58
CA ALA A 19 11.31 12.65 -16.38
C ALA A 19 12.78 12.82 -16.81
N VAL A 20 13.74 12.51 -15.92
CA VAL A 20 15.17 12.51 -16.25
C VAL A 20 15.52 11.42 -17.28
N GLU A 21 14.98 10.21 -17.13
CA GLU A 21 15.15 9.14 -18.14
C GLU A 21 14.59 9.59 -19.51
N LEU A 22 13.36 10.08 -19.56
CA LEU A 22 12.71 10.53 -20.80
C LEU A 22 13.44 11.70 -21.46
N SER A 23 13.99 12.62 -20.66
CA SER A 23 14.82 13.71 -21.15
C SER A 23 16.02 13.19 -21.94
N ARG A 24 16.71 12.17 -21.42
CA ARG A 24 17.85 11.52 -22.07
C ARG A 24 17.43 10.70 -23.28
N GLU A 25 16.40 9.86 -23.13
CA GLU A 25 15.87 8.99 -24.19
C GLU A 25 15.39 9.78 -25.42
N ARG A 26 14.78 10.96 -25.20
CA ARG A 26 14.20 11.79 -26.28
C ARG A 26 15.10 12.94 -26.72
N GLY A 27 16.30 13.10 -26.13
CA GLY A 27 17.21 14.21 -26.44
C GLY A 27 16.61 15.60 -26.14
N ARG A 28 15.67 15.71 -25.20
CA ARG A 28 14.98 16.95 -24.82
C ARG A 28 15.32 17.33 -23.41
N PRO A 29 16.17 18.35 -23.17
CA PRO A 29 16.56 18.77 -21.84
C PRO A 29 15.36 19.16 -20.95
N VAL A 30 15.32 18.63 -19.73
CA VAL A 30 14.36 19.00 -18.69
C VAL A 30 15.08 19.75 -17.56
N ASP A 31 14.58 20.93 -17.23
CA ASP A 31 14.91 21.66 -15.99
C ASP A 31 13.93 21.17 -14.91
N LEU A 32 14.41 20.23 -14.09
CA LEU A 32 13.59 19.53 -13.08
C LEU A 32 13.73 20.21 -11.72
N ILE A 33 12.59 20.46 -11.09
CA ILE A 33 12.51 20.91 -9.69
C ILE A 33 11.55 19.98 -8.95
N LEU A 34 12.01 19.32 -7.88
CA LEU A 34 11.19 18.55 -6.96
C LEU A 34 11.10 19.29 -5.64
N LEU A 35 9.88 19.64 -5.18
CA LEU A 35 9.61 20.37 -3.96
C LEU A 35 8.98 19.46 -2.91
N GLU A 36 9.58 19.42 -1.72
CA GLU A 36 9.10 18.65 -0.56
C GLU A 36 8.97 19.58 0.65
N ALA A 37 7.81 19.52 1.32
CA ALA A 37 7.54 20.32 2.50
C ALA A 37 8.32 19.89 3.74
N ALA A 38 8.62 18.59 3.85
CA ALA A 38 9.41 18.04 4.95
C ALA A 38 10.91 18.30 4.77
N ASP A 39 11.68 17.96 5.79
CA ASP A 39 13.14 18.03 5.79
C ASP A 39 13.80 16.79 5.18
N ARG A 40 13.00 15.80 4.71
CA ARG A 40 13.46 14.56 4.08
C ARG A 40 12.55 14.15 2.93
N LEU A 41 13.10 13.37 2.01
CA LEU A 41 12.36 12.66 0.98
C LEU A 41 11.77 11.33 1.52
N GLY A 42 10.89 10.70 0.71
CA GLY A 42 10.34 9.37 0.97
C GLY A 42 8.90 9.37 1.48
N GLY A 43 8.38 10.51 1.94
CA GLY A 43 7.03 10.59 2.49
C GLY A 43 6.86 9.63 3.68
N THR A 44 5.97 8.64 3.56
CA THR A 44 5.74 7.63 4.61
C THR A 44 6.83 6.55 4.70
N ILE A 45 7.72 6.42 3.72
CA ILE A 45 8.85 5.49 3.77
C ILE A 45 9.94 6.12 4.65
N GLN A 46 10.26 5.44 5.73
CA GLN A 46 11.32 5.83 6.66
C GLN A 46 11.87 4.58 7.36
N THR A 47 13.19 4.45 7.40
CA THR A 47 13.91 3.39 8.09
C THR A 47 14.81 4.00 9.15
N GLU A 48 14.72 3.54 10.39
CA GLU A 48 15.57 3.97 11.49
C GLU A 48 16.49 2.82 11.92
N ARG A 49 17.74 3.15 12.28
CA ARG A 49 18.68 2.20 12.88
C ARG A 49 18.89 2.56 14.34
N ARG A 50 18.67 1.57 15.21
CA ARG A 50 18.82 1.75 16.65
C ARG A 50 19.36 0.47 17.28
N ASP A 51 20.50 0.55 17.96
CA ASP A 51 21.08 -0.55 18.74
C ASP A 51 21.18 -1.87 17.95
N GLY A 52 21.54 -1.82 16.67
CA GLY A 52 21.62 -2.97 15.77
C GLY A 52 20.27 -3.43 15.20
N PHE A 53 19.16 -2.82 15.59
CA PHE A 53 17.86 -3.05 14.96
C PHE A 53 17.65 -2.16 13.73
N LEU A 54 16.95 -2.68 12.74
CA LEU A 54 16.48 -1.94 11.59
C LEU A 54 14.95 -1.83 11.68
N VAL A 55 14.47 -0.60 11.94
CA VAL A 55 13.07 -0.29 12.23
C VAL A 55 12.44 0.39 11.02
N GLU A 56 11.48 -0.27 10.40
CA GLU A 56 10.64 0.36 9.38
C GLU A 56 9.52 1.14 10.07
N CYS A 57 9.55 2.45 9.99
CA CYS A 57 8.46 3.28 10.49
C CYS A 57 7.24 3.18 9.57
N GLY A 58 7.43 3.29 8.25
CA GLY A 58 6.41 3.22 7.22
C GLY A 58 6.20 1.83 6.59
N PRO A 59 5.91 1.73 5.29
CA PRO A 59 5.84 0.45 4.59
C PRO A 59 7.15 -0.32 4.68
N ASP A 60 7.08 -1.61 5.02
CA ASP A 60 8.26 -2.48 5.20
C ASP A 60 8.66 -3.26 3.94
N SER A 61 7.82 -3.19 2.90
CA SER A 61 7.99 -4.02 1.70
C SER A 61 7.05 -3.59 0.58
N PHE A 62 7.27 -4.12 -0.61
CA PHE A 62 6.35 -3.99 -1.73
C PHE A 62 6.03 -5.33 -2.38
N LEU A 63 4.91 -5.38 -3.13
CA LEU A 63 4.46 -6.58 -3.83
C LEU A 63 5.30 -6.84 -5.09
N SER A 64 5.87 -8.03 -5.19
CA SER A 64 6.64 -8.46 -6.36
C SER A 64 5.78 -8.84 -7.57
N GLU A 65 4.51 -9.23 -7.34
CA GLU A 65 3.55 -9.54 -8.43
C GLU A 65 3.25 -8.33 -9.31
N LYS A 66 3.38 -7.10 -8.76
CA LYS A 66 3.24 -5.87 -9.52
C LYS A 66 4.59 -5.46 -10.08
N PRO A 67 4.79 -5.47 -11.40
CA PRO A 67 6.14 -5.42 -12.00
C PRO A 67 6.85 -4.07 -11.86
N TRP A 68 6.12 -2.98 -11.61
CA TRP A 68 6.64 -1.60 -11.75
C TRP A 68 7.78 -1.28 -10.80
N ALA A 69 7.66 -1.61 -9.49
CA ALA A 69 8.75 -1.35 -8.55
C ALA A 69 9.97 -2.22 -8.83
N LEU A 70 9.78 -3.52 -9.15
CA LEU A 70 10.89 -4.40 -9.54
C LEU A 70 11.56 -3.94 -10.85
N ALA A 71 10.77 -3.53 -11.85
CA ALA A 71 11.32 -2.99 -13.10
C ALA A 71 12.14 -1.72 -12.86
N LEU A 72 11.69 -0.85 -11.95
CA LEU A 72 12.44 0.32 -11.54
C LEU A 72 13.73 -0.07 -10.81
N CYS A 73 13.69 -1.03 -9.86
CA CYS A 73 14.89 -1.55 -9.20
C CYS A 73 15.93 -2.09 -10.19
N ARG A 74 15.49 -2.79 -11.25
CA ARG A 74 16.38 -3.26 -12.34
C ARG A 74 17.03 -2.10 -13.09
N ARG A 75 16.24 -1.10 -13.49
CA ARG A 75 16.77 0.10 -14.18
C ARG A 75 17.76 0.89 -13.32
N LEU A 76 17.53 0.92 -12.00
CA LEU A 76 18.42 1.54 -11.03
C LEU A 76 19.68 0.70 -10.72
N GLY A 77 19.71 -0.58 -11.10
CA GLY A 77 20.81 -1.50 -10.81
C GLY A 77 20.91 -1.93 -9.35
N VAL A 78 19.77 -2.05 -8.65
CA VAL A 78 19.71 -2.38 -7.20
C VAL A 78 18.87 -3.64 -6.90
N GLU A 79 18.58 -4.46 -7.90
CA GLU A 79 17.79 -5.69 -7.74
C GLU A 79 18.49 -6.71 -6.82
N ASP A 80 19.81 -6.72 -6.79
CA ASP A 80 20.67 -7.55 -5.94
C ASP A 80 20.59 -7.19 -4.46
N ARG A 81 20.11 -5.98 -4.13
CA ARG A 81 19.92 -5.50 -2.75
C ARG A 81 18.55 -5.87 -2.18
N LEU A 82 17.69 -6.52 -2.97
CA LEU A 82 16.36 -6.94 -2.54
C LEU A 82 16.43 -8.22 -1.72
N VAL A 83 15.70 -8.23 -0.61
CA VAL A 83 15.56 -9.35 0.32
C VAL A 83 14.15 -9.92 0.23
N ARG A 84 14.04 -11.25 0.22
CA ARG A 84 12.78 -12.00 0.25
C ARG A 84 12.30 -12.21 1.67
N THR A 85 11.01 -12.51 1.81
CA THR A 85 10.48 -13.10 3.04
C THR A 85 11.10 -14.47 3.30
N ASP A 86 11.25 -14.82 4.57
CA ASP A 86 11.74 -16.15 4.95
C ASP A 86 10.62 -17.20 4.75
N ASP A 87 10.79 -18.03 3.73
CA ASP A 87 9.79 -19.03 3.33
C ASP A 87 9.50 -20.10 4.39
N ARG A 88 10.38 -20.26 5.38
CA ARG A 88 10.17 -21.19 6.51
C ARG A 88 9.02 -20.76 7.41
N PHE A 89 8.68 -19.45 7.42
CA PHE A 89 7.71 -18.84 8.34
C PHE A 89 6.51 -18.22 7.61
N ARG A 90 6.08 -18.76 6.47
CA ARG A 90 4.97 -18.19 5.65
C ARG A 90 3.60 -18.17 6.32
N ARG A 91 3.47 -18.72 7.52
CA ARG A 91 2.20 -18.80 8.24
C ARG A 91 1.73 -17.42 8.72
N THR A 92 0.44 -17.18 8.60
CA THR A 92 -0.25 -16.02 9.20
C THR A 92 -1.26 -16.53 10.21
N PHE A 93 -1.39 -15.85 11.34
CA PHE A 93 -2.38 -16.19 12.35
C PHE A 93 -3.55 -15.20 12.33
N VAL A 94 -4.69 -15.65 12.81
CA VAL A 94 -5.90 -14.84 13.05
C VAL A 94 -6.27 -14.96 14.52
N VAL A 95 -6.54 -13.84 15.17
CA VAL A 95 -7.05 -13.85 16.55
C VAL A 95 -8.50 -14.32 16.53
N SER A 96 -8.82 -15.32 17.33
CA SER A 96 -10.18 -15.77 17.55
C SER A 96 -10.37 -16.21 19.00
N ARG A 97 -11.36 -15.64 19.67
CA ARG A 97 -11.65 -15.90 21.09
C ARG A 97 -10.41 -15.70 21.98
N GLY A 98 -9.66 -14.64 21.73
CA GLY A 98 -8.46 -14.28 22.48
C GLY A 98 -7.23 -15.16 22.25
N ARG A 99 -7.22 -16.06 21.24
CA ARG A 99 -6.10 -16.95 20.90
C ARG A 99 -5.71 -16.83 19.44
N LEU A 100 -4.45 -17.13 19.13
CA LEU A 100 -3.95 -17.18 17.76
C LEU A 100 -4.31 -18.51 17.12
N HIS A 101 -4.99 -18.46 15.99
CA HIS A 101 -5.31 -19.61 15.15
C HIS A 101 -4.59 -19.45 13.81
N PRO A 102 -3.92 -20.48 13.29
CA PRO A 102 -3.33 -20.41 11.96
C PRO A 102 -4.42 -20.22 10.90
N LEU A 103 -4.19 -19.33 9.96
CA LEU A 103 -5.01 -19.20 8.76
C LEU A 103 -4.90 -20.55 7.99
N PRO A 104 -6.02 -21.14 7.56
CA PRO A 104 -5.97 -22.41 6.83
C PRO A 104 -5.08 -22.33 5.59
N ASP A 105 -4.24 -23.34 5.39
CA ASP A 105 -3.38 -23.42 4.20
C ASP A 105 -4.20 -23.35 2.91
N GLY A 106 -3.68 -22.57 1.95
CA GLY A 106 -4.37 -22.35 0.69
C GLY A 106 -5.50 -21.30 0.78
N PHE A 107 -5.61 -20.54 1.86
CA PHE A 107 -6.52 -19.40 1.89
C PHE A 107 -5.89 -18.22 1.14
N GLN A 108 -6.51 -17.79 0.05
CA GLN A 108 -6.06 -16.63 -0.74
C GLN A 108 -6.97 -15.42 -0.47
N LEU A 109 -6.52 -14.52 0.39
CA LEU A 109 -7.21 -13.27 0.79
C LEU A 109 -8.67 -13.44 1.19
N LEU A 110 -9.57 -13.84 0.27
CA LEU A 110 -11.01 -13.91 0.51
C LEU A 110 -11.56 -15.34 0.58
N ALA A 111 -10.92 -16.33 -0.08
CA ALA A 111 -11.51 -17.64 -0.26
C ALA A 111 -10.48 -18.79 -0.20
N PRO A 112 -10.90 -19.99 0.23
CA PRO A 112 -10.04 -21.15 0.29
C PRO A 112 -9.80 -21.75 -1.11
N THR A 113 -8.55 -22.16 -1.40
CA THR A 113 -8.17 -22.93 -2.59
C THR A 113 -8.06 -24.43 -2.31
N ARG A 114 -8.03 -24.83 -1.03
CA ARG A 114 -7.92 -26.22 -0.57
C ARG A 114 -9.04 -26.55 0.40
N PHE A 115 -9.69 -27.68 0.17
CA PHE A 115 -10.86 -28.09 0.95
C PHE A 115 -10.48 -28.63 2.36
N TRP A 116 -9.50 -29.53 2.46
CA TRP A 116 -9.12 -30.16 3.72
C TRP A 116 -8.71 -29.18 4.82
N PRO A 117 -7.80 -28.22 4.58
CA PRO A 117 -7.43 -27.25 5.62
C PRO A 117 -8.61 -26.42 6.13
N LEU A 118 -9.60 -26.14 5.27
CA LEU A 118 -10.83 -25.44 5.68
C LEU A 118 -11.68 -26.32 6.62
N VAL A 119 -11.87 -27.61 6.27
CA VAL A 119 -12.68 -28.54 7.07
C VAL A 119 -12.09 -28.75 8.45
N THR A 120 -10.77 -28.91 8.56
CA THR A 120 -10.07 -29.16 9.83
C THR A 120 -9.83 -27.89 10.65
N SER A 121 -9.98 -26.69 10.05
CA SER A 121 -9.77 -25.42 10.73
C SER A 121 -10.77 -25.21 11.87
N THR A 122 -10.26 -24.73 13.01
CA THR A 122 -11.08 -24.31 14.17
C THR A 122 -11.51 -22.84 14.09
N LEU A 123 -11.06 -22.12 13.07
CA LEU A 123 -11.37 -20.71 12.87
C LEU A 123 -12.85 -20.48 12.50
N PHE A 124 -13.46 -21.43 11.81
CA PHE A 124 -14.84 -21.33 11.31
C PHE A 124 -15.74 -22.37 11.96
N SER A 125 -16.99 -21.98 12.22
CA SER A 125 -18.05 -22.89 12.62
C SER A 125 -18.49 -23.81 11.48
N TRP A 126 -19.12 -24.94 11.78
CA TRP A 126 -19.69 -25.82 10.75
C TRP A 126 -20.73 -25.13 9.86
N PRO A 127 -21.69 -24.34 10.40
CA PRO A 127 -22.57 -23.54 9.57
C PRO A 127 -21.83 -22.55 8.66
N GLY A 128 -20.75 -21.92 9.16
CA GLY A 128 -19.92 -21.02 8.35
C GLY A 128 -19.23 -21.74 7.20
N LYS A 129 -18.66 -22.92 7.45
CA LYS A 129 -18.03 -23.77 6.40
C LYS A 129 -19.05 -24.17 5.33
N LEU A 130 -20.24 -24.60 5.73
CA LEU A 130 -21.33 -24.93 4.81
C LEU A 130 -21.78 -23.70 4.01
N ARG A 131 -21.89 -22.55 4.66
CA ARG A 131 -22.23 -21.29 4.00
C ARG A 131 -21.18 -20.89 2.96
N MET A 132 -19.89 -21.03 3.25
CA MET A 132 -18.82 -20.83 2.26
C MET A 132 -18.94 -21.77 1.07
N ALA A 133 -19.20 -23.07 1.33
CA ALA A 133 -19.38 -24.08 0.27
C ALA A 133 -20.55 -23.77 -0.67
N MET A 134 -21.57 -23.05 -0.21
CA MET A 134 -22.68 -22.62 -1.07
C MET A 134 -22.26 -21.71 -2.22
N ASP A 135 -21.06 -21.09 -2.16
CA ASP A 135 -20.50 -20.32 -3.28
C ASP A 135 -20.47 -21.14 -4.60
N LEU A 136 -20.29 -22.45 -4.51
CA LEU A 136 -20.30 -23.37 -5.66
C LEU A 136 -21.67 -23.45 -6.35
N LEU A 137 -22.75 -23.14 -5.63
CA LEU A 137 -24.14 -23.25 -6.13
C LEU A 137 -24.79 -21.90 -6.44
N LEU A 138 -24.32 -20.83 -5.80
CA LEU A 138 -24.92 -19.51 -5.97
C LEU A 138 -24.79 -19.00 -7.41
N PRO A 139 -25.84 -18.35 -7.96
CA PRO A 139 -25.76 -17.71 -9.27
C PRO A 139 -24.78 -16.52 -9.23
N ARG A 140 -24.25 -16.19 -10.41
CA ARG A 140 -23.50 -14.93 -10.59
C ARG A 140 -24.45 -13.75 -10.48
N ARG A 141 -23.93 -12.61 -10.00
CA ARG A 141 -24.65 -11.34 -9.99
C ARG A 141 -24.94 -10.88 -11.42
N ARG A 142 -26.15 -10.39 -11.66
CA ARG A 142 -26.57 -9.86 -12.98
C ARG A 142 -26.23 -8.38 -13.14
N ASP A 143 -26.24 -7.64 -12.04
CA ASP A 143 -25.91 -6.23 -12.02
C ASP A 143 -24.39 -6.04 -12.13
N VAL A 144 -23.96 -5.19 -13.07
CA VAL A 144 -22.55 -4.86 -13.36
C VAL A 144 -22.04 -3.65 -12.57
N GLY A 145 -22.86 -3.06 -11.69
CA GLY A 145 -22.45 -1.93 -10.84
C GLY A 145 -21.37 -2.32 -9.83
N ASP A 146 -20.62 -1.32 -9.38
CA ASP A 146 -19.63 -1.51 -8.30
C ASP A 146 -20.32 -1.99 -7.01
N GLU A 147 -19.64 -2.83 -6.25
CA GLU A 147 -20.11 -3.28 -4.94
C GLU A 147 -18.99 -3.23 -3.91
N SER A 148 -19.37 -3.13 -2.64
CA SER A 148 -18.38 -3.19 -1.58
C SER A 148 -17.85 -4.61 -1.41
N LEU A 149 -16.58 -4.71 -0.97
CA LEU A 149 -15.94 -5.98 -0.64
C LEU A 149 -16.76 -6.73 0.42
N GLY A 150 -17.29 -6.02 1.43
CA GLY A 150 -18.13 -6.62 2.47
C GLY A 150 -19.40 -7.22 1.90
N ALA A 151 -20.13 -6.52 1.01
CA ALA A 151 -21.33 -7.04 0.34
C ALA A 151 -21.01 -8.27 -0.50
N PHE A 152 -19.93 -8.22 -1.28
CA PHE A 152 -19.47 -9.34 -2.09
C PHE A 152 -19.17 -10.59 -1.24
N VAL A 153 -18.34 -10.44 -0.19
CA VAL A 153 -17.94 -11.57 0.65
C VAL A 153 -19.14 -12.15 1.40
N ARG A 154 -20.02 -11.31 1.97
CA ARG A 154 -21.26 -11.81 2.62
C ARG A 154 -22.15 -12.59 1.66
N ARG A 155 -22.31 -12.05 0.45
CA ARG A 155 -23.13 -12.68 -0.59
C ARG A 155 -22.55 -14.00 -1.08
N ARG A 156 -21.23 -14.08 -1.28
CA ARG A 156 -20.59 -15.29 -1.82
C ARG A 156 -20.20 -16.29 -0.74
N LEU A 157 -19.55 -15.84 0.32
CA LEU A 157 -18.88 -16.71 1.30
C LEU A 157 -19.53 -16.68 2.70
N GLY A 158 -20.41 -15.70 2.96
CA GLY A 158 -21.09 -15.52 4.25
C GLY A 158 -20.38 -14.58 5.22
N SER A 159 -21.11 -14.20 6.29
CA SER A 159 -20.65 -13.20 7.26
C SER A 159 -19.43 -13.69 8.06
N GLU A 160 -19.38 -14.96 8.43
CA GLU A 160 -18.25 -15.49 9.20
C GLU A 160 -16.92 -15.44 8.40
N ALA A 161 -16.96 -15.69 7.09
CA ALA A 161 -15.80 -15.55 6.21
C ALA A 161 -15.34 -14.09 6.14
N LEU A 162 -16.29 -13.14 6.07
CA LEU A 162 -15.99 -11.73 6.12
C LEU A 162 -15.35 -11.34 7.45
N GLU A 163 -16.01 -11.61 8.56
CA GLU A 163 -15.62 -11.16 9.89
C GLU A 163 -14.30 -11.78 10.37
N ARG A 164 -14.09 -13.07 10.11
CA ARG A 164 -12.93 -13.80 10.62
C ARG A 164 -11.68 -13.67 9.75
N VAL A 165 -11.83 -13.47 8.44
CA VAL A 165 -10.68 -13.51 7.52
C VAL A 165 -10.63 -12.32 6.57
N ALA A 166 -11.68 -12.07 5.78
CA ALA A 166 -11.59 -11.04 4.74
C ALA A 166 -11.41 -9.64 5.33
N GLN A 167 -12.19 -9.28 6.34
CA GLN A 167 -12.11 -7.97 7.01
C GLN A 167 -10.71 -7.74 7.63
N PRO A 168 -10.15 -8.63 8.49
CA PRO A 168 -8.86 -8.34 9.09
C PRO A 168 -7.69 -8.37 8.10
N LEU A 169 -7.73 -9.19 7.06
CA LEU A 169 -6.71 -9.18 6.01
C LEU A 169 -6.75 -7.88 5.19
N VAL A 170 -7.96 -7.42 4.84
CA VAL A 170 -8.17 -6.15 4.13
C VAL A 170 -7.81 -4.95 5.00
N ALA A 171 -8.15 -4.99 6.29
CA ALA A 171 -7.75 -3.95 7.24
C ALA A 171 -6.22 -3.86 7.36
N GLY A 172 -5.50 -4.98 7.31
CA GLY A 172 -4.03 -5.00 7.28
C GLY A 172 -3.40 -4.38 6.02
N ILE A 173 -4.12 -4.33 4.89
CA ILE A 173 -3.64 -3.78 3.62
C ILE A 173 -4.11 -2.34 3.39
N TYR A 174 -5.43 -2.09 3.56
CA TYR A 174 -6.08 -0.83 3.22
C TYR A 174 -6.49 0.01 4.43
N THR A 175 -6.37 -0.53 5.65
CA THR A 175 -6.91 0.07 6.90
C THR A 175 -8.39 0.49 6.78
N ALA A 176 -9.14 -0.19 5.91
CA ALA A 176 -10.46 0.19 5.44
C ALA A 176 -11.57 -0.62 6.11
N ASP A 177 -12.77 -0.02 6.12
CA ASP A 177 -14.01 -0.74 6.36
C ASP A 177 -14.42 -1.48 5.07
N PRO A 178 -14.53 -2.82 5.07
CA PRO A 178 -14.91 -3.58 3.91
C PRO A 178 -16.30 -3.25 3.38
N ASP A 179 -17.18 -2.67 4.20
CA ASP A 179 -18.53 -2.31 3.81
C ASP A 179 -18.61 -1.09 2.89
N PHE A 180 -17.58 -0.27 2.90
CA PHE A 180 -17.47 0.87 2.00
C PHE A 180 -16.45 0.63 0.88
N LEU A 181 -15.48 -0.28 1.08
CA LEU A 181 -14.36 -0.49 0.16
C LEU A 181 -14.83 -1.09 -1.18
N SER A 182 -14.62 -0.38 -2.27
CA SER A 182 -14.93 -0.85 -3.64
C SER A 182 -14.14 -2.10 -4.00
N LEU A 183 -14.83 -3.16 -4.37
CA LEU A 183 -14.18 -4.38 -4.87
C LEU A 183 -13.55 -4.15 -6.25
N ALA A 184 -14.20 -3.40 -7.11
CA ALA A 184 -13.71 -3.07 -8.45
C ALA A 184 -12.38 -2.26 -8.40
N ALA A 185 -12.26 -1.33 -7.44
CA ALA A 185 -11.07 -0.50 -7.31
C ALA A 185 -9.89 -1.23 -6.64
N THR A 186 -10.16 -2.22 -5.77
CA THR A 186 -9.14 -2.86 -4.94
C THR A 186 -8.76 -4.27 -5.39
N MET A 187 -9.76 -5.09 -5.70
CA MET A 187 -9.58 -6.51 -6.02
C MET A 187 -10.45 -6.97 -7.20
N PRO A 188 -10.36 -6.33 -8.38
CA PRO A 188 -11.24 -6.62 -9.54
C PRO A 188 -11.19 -8.08 -9.99
N ARG A 189 -10.11 -8.81 -9.70
CA ARG A 189 -9.97 -10.22 -10.02
C ARG A 189 -11.09 -11.10 -9.46
N PHE A 190 -11.64 -10.77 -8.29
CA PHE A 190 -12.72 -11.55 -7.70
C PHE A 190 -14.06 -11.35 -8.41
N LEU A 191 -14.30 -10.14 -8.93
CA LEU A 191 -15.43 -9.88 -9.82
C LEU A 191 -15.31 -10.67 -11.13
N GLU A 192 -14.10 -10.71 -11.69
CA GLU A 192 -13.84 -11.47 -12.91
C GLU A 192 -14.02 -12.98 -12.68
N MET A 193 -13.52 -13.53 -11.56
CA MET A 193 -13.76 -14.92 -11.16
C MET A 193 -15.25 -15.26 -11.07
N GLU A 194 -16.07 -14.39 -10.47
CA GLU A 194 -17.52 -14.59 -10.43
C GLU A 194 -18.14 -14.55 -11.83
N ARG A 195 -17.69 -13.63 -12.70
CA ARG A 195 -18.22 -13.49 -14.07
C ARG A 195 -17.88 -14.68 -14.95
N THR A 196 -16.66 -15.21 -14.86
CA THR A 196 -16.18 -16.30 -15.73
C THR A 196 -16.58 -17.67 -15.17
N ASP A 197 -16.33 -17.94 -13.91
CA ASP A 197 -16.51 -19.24 -13.29
C ASP A 197 -17.77 -19.37 -12.43
N ARG A 198 -18.55 -18.29 -12.28
CA ARG A 198 -19.74 -18.22 -11.41
C ARG A 198 -19.41 -18.35 -9.91
N SER A 199 -18.30 -18.97 -9.53
CA SER A 199 -17.88 -19.24 -8.16
C SER A 199 -16.42 -18.84 -7.96
N VAL A 200 -16.16 -18.10 -6.89
CA VAL A 200 -14.79 -17.70 -6.50
C VAL A 200 -13.97 -18.94 -6.12
N ILE A 201 -14.56 -19.86 -5.37
CA ILE A 201 -13.91 -21.11 -4.95
C ILE A 201 -13.53 -21.97 -6.17
N LEU A 202 -14.43 -22.10 -7.13
CA LEU A 202 -14.18 -22.87 -8.35
C LEU A 202 -13.07 -22.24 -9.21
N ALA A 203 -13.11 -20.90 -9.38
CA ALA A 203 -12.07 -20.17 -10.10
C ALA A 203 -10.68 -20.38 -9.49
N LEU A 204 -10.56 -20.17 -8.18
CA LEU A 204 -9.31 -20.36 -7.44
C LEU A 204 -8.82 -21.82 -7.49
N TRP A 205 -9.74 -22.78 -7.39
CA TRP A 205 -9.40 -24.20 -7.49
C TRP A 205 -8.88 -24.57 -8.89
N ARG A 206 -9.51 -24.06 -9.97
CA ARG A 206 -9.02 -24.25 -11.34
C ARG A 206 -7.64 -23.63 -11.53
N GLN A 207 -7.45 -22.41 -11.07
CA GLN A 207 -6.17 -21.71 -11.14
C GLN A 207 -5.06 -22.48 -10.41
N SER A 208 -5.34 -23.02 -9.21
CA SER A 208 -4.37 -23.82 -8.45
C SER A 208 -3.96 -25.10 -9.18
N ARG A 209 -4.89 -25.74 -9.90
CA ARG A 209 -4.61 -26.93 -10.72
C ARG A 209 -3.75 -26.61 -11.94
N THR A 210 -4.04 -25.50 -12.61
CA THR A 210 -3.24 -25.06 -13.76
C THR A 210 -1.79 -24.78 -13.35
N ILE A 211 -1.59 -24.08 -12.21
CA ILE A 211 -0.25 -23.82 -11.66
C ILE A 211 0.46 -25.15 -11.30
N ALA A 212 -0.25 -26.09 -10.66
CA ALA A 212 0.32 -27.39 -10.32
C ALA A 212 0.70 -28.23 -11.56
N ALA A 213 -0.12 -28.19 -12.61
CA ALA A 213 0.15 -28.87 -13.88
C ALA A 213 1.35 -28.24 -14.61
N SER A 214 1.49 -26.93 -14.57
CA SER A 214 2.63 -26.20 -15.15
C SER A 214 3.93 -26.44 -14.36
N ALA A 215 3.87 -26.65 -13.05
CA ALA A 215 5.03 -26.95 -12.20
C ALA A 215 5.58 -28.39 -12.36
N GLY A 216 4.81 -29.30 -12.92
CA GLY A 216 5.23 -30.67 -13.22
C GLY A 216 6.10 -30.84 -14.47
N GLY A 217 6.30 -29.80 -15.24
CA GLY A 217 7.11 -29.75 -16.48
C GLY A 217 8.09 -28.60 -16.47
N GLY A 218 9.16 -28.66 -15.66
CA GLY A 218 10.25 -27.71 -15.71
C GLY A 218 9.85 -26.28 -15.30
N HIS A 219 10.74 -25.57 -14.67
CA HIS A 219 10.59 -24.19 -14.24
C HIS A 219 9.90 -23.34 -15.30
N VAL A 220 8.66 -22.93 -15.07
CA VAL A 220 8.01 -21.89 -15.87
C VAL A 220 8.69 -20.58 -15.52
N ASN A 221 9.62 -20.19 -16.36
CA ASN A 221 10.17 -18.85 -16.46
C ASN A 221 9.08 -17.92 -17.01
N ASP A 222 8.05 -17.64 -16.23
CA ASP A 222 7.24 -16.47 -16.44
C ASP A 222 8.04 -15.29 -15.88
N GLY A 223 8.40 -14.35 -16.73
CA GLY A 223 9.42 -13.29 -16.53
C GLY A 223 9.23 -12.37 -15.32
N THR A 224 8.41 -12.73 -14.34
CA THR A 224 8.14 -11.94 -13.14
C THR A 224 8.05 -12.72 -11.82
N GLY A 225 7.95 -14.08 -11.78
CA GLY A 225 7.41 -14.72 -10.57
C GLY A 225 8.29 -15.67 -9.78
N ALA A 226 9.11 -16.50 -10.38
CA ALA A 226 9.76 -17.62 -9.69
C ALA A 226 10.94 -17.22 -8.80
N ARG A 227 11.53 -16.06 -9.00
CA ARG A 227 12.70 -15.60 -8.25
C ARG A 227 12.34 -14.90 -6.94
N TRP A 228 11.15 -14.30 -6.81
CA TRP A 228 10.78 -13.47 -5.67
C TRP A 228 9.63 -14.06 -4.85
N SER A 229 9.67 -13.88 -3.52
CA SER A 229 8.50 -14.07 -2.65
C SER A 229 7.46 -12.99 -2.95
N LEU A 230 6.20 -13.20 -2.53
CA LEU A 230 5.10 -12.23 -2.72
C LEU A 230 5.48 -10.80 -2.27
N PHE A 231 6.25 -10.68 -1.21
CA PHE A 231 6.76 -9.40 -0.68
C PHE A 231 8.28 -9.40 -0.74
N VAL A 232 8.83 -8.23 -1.09
CA VAL A 232 10.27 -7.96 -1.09
C VAL A 232 10.56 -6.62 -0.41
N THR A 233 11.73 -6.54 0.20
CA THR A 233 12.25 -5.34 0.88
C THR A 233 13.71 -5.13 0.51
N PHE A 234 14.32 -4.04 0.97
CA PHE A 234 15.75 -3.80 0.81
C PHE A 234 16.55 -4.27 2.02
N THR A 235 17.79 -4.66 1.79
CA THR A 235 18.72 -5.09 2.85
C THR A 235 18.89 -4.01 3.91
N GLU A 236 19.07 -2.76 3.47
CA GLU A 236 19.29 -1.60 4.36
C GLU A 236 17.96 -0.91 4.78
N GLY A 237 16.81 -1.54 4.50
CA GLY A 237 15.47 -0.98 4.74
C GLY A 237 14.90 -0.26 3.53
N MET A 238 13.61 0.04 3.61
CA MET A 238 12.88 0.63 2.48
C MET A 238 13.35 2.05 2.11
N GLU A 239 13.96 2.78 3.04
CA GLU A 239 14.53 4.11 2.76
C GLU A 239 15.69 4.05 1.76
N GLU A 240 16.35 2.90 1.61
CA GLU A 240 17.36 2.68 0.58
C GLU A 240 16.80 2.95 -0.83
N PHE A 241 15.56 2.55 -1.09
CA PHE A 241 14.89 2.82 -2.37
C PHE A 241 14.72 4.31 -2.62
N VAL A 242 14.35 5.06 -1.59
CA VAL A 242 14.21 6.53 -1.64
C VAL A 242 15.54 7.19 -1.95
N ARG A 243 16.60 6.79 -1.23
CA ARG A 243 17.95 7.33 -1.41
C ARG A 243 18.47 7.09 -2.82
N VAL A 244 18.34 5.85 -3.31
CA VAL A 244 18.80 5.52 -4.67
C VAL A 244 18.07 6.32 -5.75
N LEU A 245 16.79 6.57 -5.59
CA LEU A 245 16.02 7.42 -6.50
C LEU A 245 16.49 8.88 -6.44
N ALA A 246 16.68 9.42 -5.23
CA ALA A 246 17.14 10.79 -5.02
C ALA A 246 18.54 11.03 -5.61
N ASP A 247 19.46 10.08 -5.43
CA ASP A 247 20.83 10.14 -5.94
C ASP A 247 20.92 10.15 -7.48
N ARG A 248 19.86 9.76 -8.17
CA ARG A 248 19.76 9.78 -9.65
C ARG A 248 19.18 11.07 -10.21
N LEU A 249 18.69 11.96 -9.36
CA LEU A 249 18.17 13.26 -9.79
C LEU A 249 19.32 14.24 -10.04
N PRO A 250 19.13 15.25 -10.92
CA PRO A 250 20.15 16.27 -11.16
C PRO A 250 20.53 17.01 -9.88
N PRO A 251 21.81 17.32 -9.67
CA PRO A 251 22.23 18.14 -8.53
C PRO A 251 21.46 19.46 -8.46
N GLY A 252 20.97 19.83 -7.26
CA GLY A 252 20.23 21.06 -7.04
C GLY A 252 18.76 21.02 -7.49
N SER A 253 18.26 19.91 -8.03
CA SER A 253 16.86 19.78 -8.44
C SER A 253 15.88 19.52 -7.28
N VAL A 254 16.35 19.26 -6.06
CA VAL A 254 15.51 18.96 -4.89
C VAL A 254 15.50 20.12 -3.92
N GLY A 255 14.30 20.65 -3.64
CA GLY A 255 14.03 21.65 -2.60
C GLY A 255 13.29 21.01 -1.42
N LEU A 256 14.02 20.72 -0.33
CA LEU A 256 13.43 20.30 0.96
C LEU A 256 12.95 21.52 1.76
N LYS A 257 12.07 21.30 2.75
CA LYS A 257 11.44 22.34 3.57
C LYS A 257 10.76 23.43 2.74
N THR A 258 10.33 23.06 1.52
CA THR A 258 9.73 23.96 0.55
C THR A 258 8.26 23.60 0.37
N GLN A 259 7.41 24.16 1.21
CA GLN A 259 5.97 23.92 1.16
C GLN A 259 5.34 24.73 0.03
N VAL A 260 4.71 24.06 -0.92
CA VAL A 260 3.86 24.67 -1.95
C VAL A 260 2.51 25.02 -1.32
N THR A 261 2.01 26.23 -1.62
CA THR A 261 0.75 26.76 -1.10
C THR A 261 -0.33 26.93 -2.17
N GLU A 262 0.07 27.16 -3.42
CA GLU A 262 -0.86 27.38 -4.54
C GLU A 262 -0.22 26.91 -5.87
N VAL A 263 -1.04 26.35 -6.74
CA VAL A 263 -0.70 26.08 -8.14
C VAL A 263 -1.78 26.70 -9.02
N ARG A 264 -1.37 27.58 -9.93
CA ARG A 264 -2.27 28.29 -10.84
C ARG A 264 -1.65 28.38 -12.22
N ARG A 265 -2.42 28.89 -13.17
CA ARG A 265 -1.97 29.16 -14.53
C ARG A 265 -2.00 30.68 -14.77
N ASP A 266 -0.96 31.21 -15.38
CA ASP A 266 -0.94 32.63 -15.74
C ASP A 266 -1.64 32.90 -17.08
N GLY A 267 -1.76 34.22 -17.45
CA GLY A 267 -2.38 34.62 -18.72
C GLY A 267 -1.61 34.18 -19.96
N ALA A 268 -0.34 33.82 -19.85
CA ALA A 268 0.50 33.31 -20.92
C ALA A 268 0.44 31.79 -21.05
N GLY A 269 -0.29 31.13 -20.14
CA GLY A 269 -0.47 29.68 -20.15
C GLY A 269 0.63 28.89 -19.44
N LEU A 270 1.56 29.57 -18.76
CA LEU A 270 2.56 28.92 -17.90
C LEU A 270 1.98 28.59 -16.52
N TRP A 271 2.48 27.51 -15.95
CA TRP A 271 2.17 27.13 -14.58
C TRP A 271 2.96 27.98 -13.60
N GLN A 272 2.30 28.47 -12.58
CA GLN A 272 2.87 29.19 -11.45
C GLN A 272 2.69 28.37 -10.19
N VAL A 273 3.79 28.07 -9.50
CA VAL A 273 3.83 27.36 -8.23
C VAL A 273 4.33 28.31 -7.16
N MET A 274 3.48 28.60 -6.19
CA MET A 274 3.78 29.48 -5.07
C MET A 274 4.20 28.68 -3.84
N THR A 275 5.25 29.08 -3.20
CA THR A 275 5.76 28.48 -1.97
C THR A 275 5.39 29.31 -0.73
N ALA A 276 5.50 28.72 0.46
CA ALA A 276 5.11 29.37 1.71
C ALA A 276 6.01 30.57 2.09
N ASP A 277 7.24 30.60 1.62
CA ASP A 277 8.18 31.73 1.77
C ASP A 277 7.93 32.86 0.75
N GLY A 278 6.91 32.74 -0.10
CA GLY A 278 6.51 33.72 -1.08
C GLY A 278 7.23 33.62 -2.42
N ALA A 279 8.10 32.64 -2.65
CA ALA A 279 8.73 32.45 -3.95
C ALA A 279 7.68 32.00 -4.99
N LEU A 280 7.79 32.53 -6.22
CA LEU A 280 6.96 32.19 -7.35
C LEU A 280 7.81 31.51 -8.42
N LEU A 281 7.58 30.23 -8.64
CA LEU A 281 8.25 29.43 -9.64
C LEU A 281 7.36 29.25 -10.87
N GLN A 282 7.93 29.42 -12.06
CA GLN A 282 7.22 29.17 -13.32
C GLN A 282 7.65 27.83 -13.91
N ALA A 283 6.71 27.11 -14.52
CA ALA A 283 6.96 25.83 -15.18
C ALA A 283 6.09 25.65 -16.42
N ASP A 284 6.59 24.83 -17.35
CA ASP A 284 5.83 24.35 -18.48
C ASP A 284 4.84 23.25 -18.07
N GLY A 285 5.18 22.46 -17.03
CA GLY A 285 4.35 21.41 -16.50
C GLY A 285 4.54 21.19 -14.99
N VAL A 286 3.47 20.68 -14.36
CA VAL A 286 3.44 20.39 -12.93
C VAL A 286 2.89 18.99 -12.69
N ILE A 287 3.56 18.22 -11.83
CA ILE A 287 3.06 16.94 -11.32
C ILE A 287 2.83 17.10 -9.81
N LEU A 288 1.57 16.94 -9.36
CA LEU A 288 1.23 16.90 -7.94
C LEU A 288 1.25 15.45 -7.47
N ALA A 289 2.23 15.13 -6.65
CA ALA A 289 2.45 13.80 -6.06
C ALA A 289 2.17 13.81 -4.55
N THR A 290 1.14 14.54 -4.15
CA THR A 290 0.67 14.71 -2.77
C THR A 290 -0.61 13.91 -2.53
N GLU A 291 -1.07 13.85 -1.27
CA GLU A 291 -2.40 13.35 -0.94
C GLU A 291 -3.49 14.16 -1.67
N ALA A 292 -4.61 13.51 -2.02
CA ALA A 292 -5.67 14.16 -2.80
C ALA A 292 -6.22 15.43 -2.13
N HIS A 293 -6.38 15.42 -0.81
CA HIS A 293 -6.86 16.59 -0.07
C HIS A 293 -5.85 17.74 -0.04
N GLN A 294 -4.54 17.45 -0.16
CA GLN A 294 -3.51 18.49 -0.33
C GLN A 294 -3.55 19.03 -1.77
N ALA A 295 -3.62 18.15 -2.77
CA ALA A 295 -3.80 18.56 -4.16
C ALA A 295 -5.04 19.46 -4.34
N ALA A 296 -6.16 19.12 -3.67
CA ALA A 296 -7.37 19.94 -3.67
C ALA A 296 -7.10 21.37 -3.16
N ARG A 297 -6.34 21.52 -2.08
CA ARG A 297 -5.98 22.84 -1.54
C ARG A 297 -5.12 23.64 -2.51
N LEU A 298 -4.12 22.99 -3.13
CA LEU A 298 -3.19 23.63 -4.06
C LEU A 298 -3.90 24.13 -5.33
N LEU A 299 -4.97 23.45 -5.74
CA LEU A 299 -5.74 23.75 -6.96
C LEU A 299 -6.99 24.57 -6.71
N GLY A 300 -7.21 25.05 -5.48
CA GLY A 300 -8.45 25.70 -5.05
C GLY A 300 -8.88 26.93 -5.86
N ARG A 301 -7.93 27.59 -6.56
CA ARG A 301 -8.19 28.75 -7.43
C ARG A 301 -8.14 28.44 -8.92
N LEU A 302 -7.81 27.20 -9.29
CA LEU A 302 -7.67 26.79 -10.69
C LEU A 302 -9.00 26.38 -11.31
N ASP A 303 -9.78 25.59 -10.59
CA ASP A 303 -11.02 24.96 -11.04
C ASP A 303 -11.94 24.77 -9.82
N SER A 304 -13.25 24.95 -9.97
CA SER A 304 -14.19 24.82 -8.84
C SER A 304 -14.57 23.38 -8.53
N ASP A 305 -14.57 22.48 -9.52
CA ASP A 305 -15.00 21.09 -9.37
C ASP A 305 -13.87 20.14 -9.01
N LEU A 306 -12.67 20.38 -9.54
CA LEU A 306 -11.52 19.51 -9.31
C LEU A 306 -11.16 19.38 -7.82
N PRO A 307 -11.07 20.47 -7.02
CA PRO A 307 -10.86 20.37 -5.58
C PRO A 307 -11.96 19.61 -4.84
N ARG A 308 -13.23 19.80 -5.25
CA ARG A 308 -14.36 19.06 -4.67
C ARG A 308 -14.20 17.56 -4.88
N LEU A 309 -13.96 17.11 -6.12
CA LEU A 309 -13.77 15.69 -6.46
C LEU A 309 -12.59 15.07 -5.72
N LEU A 310 -11.49 15.82 -5.58
CA LEU A 310 -10.30 15.37 -4.83
C LEU A 310 -10.58 15.25 -3.33
N THR A 311 -11.33 16.18 -2.75
CA THR A 311 -11.70 16.16 -1.32
C THR A 311 -12.67 15.04 -0.98
N GLU A 312 -13.49 14.60 -1.94
CA GLU A 312 -14.40 13.47 -1.79
C GLU A 312 -13.69 12.11 -1.67
N ILE A 313 -12.37 12.02 -1.89
CA ILE A 313 -11.59 10.80 -1.60
C ILE A 313 -11.34 10.78 -0.08
N PRO A 314 -11.98 9.86 0.67
CA PRO A 314 -11.78 9.79 2.11
C PRO A 314 -10.39 9.24 2.45
N TYR A 315 -9.93 9.53 3.66
CA TYR A 315 -8.66 9.04 4.18
C TYR A 315 -8.82 8.54 5.60
N ALA A 316 -8.17 7.44 5.91
CA ALA A 316 -8.05 6.91 7.27
C ALA A 316 -6.70 7.30 7.88
N SER A 317 -6.71 7.48 9.19
CA SER A 317 -5.51 7.65 10.01
C SER A 317 -5.07 6.30 10.58
N SER A 318 -3.78 6.10 10.73
CA SER A 318 -3.20 4.90 11.34
C SER A 318 -1.93 5.21 12.11
N ALA A 319 -1.51 4.27 12.94
CA ALA A 319 -0.21 4.30 13.59
C ALA A 319 0.42 2.92 13.58
N THR A 320 1.75 2.89 13.60
CA THR A 320 2.51 1.68 13.88
C THR A 320 3.27 1.84 15.17
N VAL A 321 3.28 0.79 15.98
CA VAL A 321 4.07 0.71 17.20
C VAL A 321 5.02 -0.45 17.05
N THR A 322 6.32 -0.14 16.94
CA THR A 322 7.37 -1.15 16.87
C THR A 322 7.95 -1.35 18.27
N LEU A 323 8.05 -2.61 18.70
CA LEU A 323 8.55 -2.99 20.01
C LEU A 323 9.68 -4.02 19.84
N ALA A 324 10.80 -3.79 20.49
CA ALA A 324 11.95 -4.68 20.51
C ALA A 324 12.01 -5.48 21.81
N TYR A 325 12.29 -6.77 21.71
CA TYR A 325 12.42 -7.65 22.87
C TYR A 325 13.61 -8.59 22.73
N ARG A 326 14.07 -9.16 23.85
CA ARG A 326 14.85 -10.39 23.82
C ARG A 326 13.94 -11.54 23.39
N ARG A 327 14.44 -12.47 22.60
CA ARG A 327 13.63 -13.62 22.11
C ARG A 327 13.07 -14.45 23.25
N GLU A 328 13.86 -14.63 24.31
CA GLU A 328 13.47 -15.38 25.52
C GLU A 328 12.32 -14.76 26.31
N ALA A 329 12.07 -13.46 26.15
CA ALA A 329 10.96 -12.75 26.80
C ALA A 329 9.59 -13.04 26.18
N ILE A 330 9.48 -13.90 25.17
CA ILE A 330 8.25 -14.20 24.44
C ILE A 330 8.02 -15.70 24.42
N ALA A 331 6.89 -16.14 25.00
CA ALA A 331 6.53 -17.56 25.08
C ALA A 331 6.11 -18.13 23.71
N HIS A 332 5.44 -17.35 22.86
CA HIS A 332 5.02 -17.78 21.53
C HIS A 332 6.23 -18.12 20.65
N PRO A 333 6.19 -19.20 19.84
CA PRO A 333 7.34 -19.64 19.01
C PRO A 333 7.70 -18.65 17.89
N LEU A 334 6.81 -17.71 17.52
CA LEU A 334 6.95 -16.76 16.42
C LEU A 334 7.18 -17.45 15.07
N ASP A 335 6.52 -18.60 14.85
CA ASP A 335 6.64 -19.45 13.67
C ASP A 335 5.74 -19.00 12.50
N GLY A 336 5.66 -17.69 12.28
CA GLY A 336 4.85 -17.06 11.25
C GLY A 336 5.28 -15.64 10.96
N PHE A 337 4.61 -14.98 9.98
CA PHE A 337 4.88 -13.58 9.65
C PHE A 337 4.19 -12.59 10.58
N GLY A 338 3.21 -13.08 11.36
CA GLY A 338 2.43 -12.26 12.25
C GLY A 338 0.97 -12.72 12.36
N PHE A 339 0.16 -11.85 12.91
CA PHE A 339 -1.28 -12.10 13.07
C PHE A 339 -2.12 -10.89 12.71
N VAL A 340 -3.36 -11.16 12.31
CA VAL A 340 -4.39 -10.14 12.09
C VAL A 340 -5.50 -10.28 13.15
N VAL A 341 -6.16 -9.18 13.46
CA VAL A 341 -7.17 -9.09 14.51
C VAL A 341 -8.51 -8.73 13.87
N PRO A 342 -9.48 -9.66 13.85
CA PRO A 342 -10.83 -9.36 13.43
C PRO A 342 -11.49 -8.28 14.29
N HIS A 343 -12.23 -7.36 13.66
CA HIS A 343 -12.92 -6.30 14.38
C HIS A 343 -13.90 -6.84 15.44
N VAL A 344 -14.49 -8.00 15.20
CA VAL A 344 -15.39 -8.69 16.15
C VAL A 344 -14.71 -9.07 17.47
N GLU A 345 -13.38 -9.15 17.51
CA GLU A 345 -12.62 -9.39 18.74
C GLU A 345 -12.52 -8.12 19.63
N ARG A 346 -12.94 -6.96 19.13
CA ARG A 346 -13.00 -5.66 19.82
C ARG A 346 -11.68 -5.27 20.49
N ARG A 347 -10.56 -5.55 19.83
CA ARG A 347 -9.23 -5.20 20.32
C ARG A 347 -8.75 -3.88 19.73
N PRO A 348 -7.88 -3.14 20.43
CA PRO A 348 -7.38 -1.83 19.99
C PRO A 348 -6.34 -1.90 18.86
N ILE A 349 -5.95 -3.10 18.42
CA ILE A 349 -4.95 -3.32 17.38
C ILE A 349 -5.59 -4.02 16.16
N ILE A 350 -5.04 -3.78 14.98
CA ILE A 350 -5.50 -4.37 13.71
C ILE A 350 -4.69 -5.63 13.38
N ALA A 351 -3.38 -5.57 13.59
CA ALA A 351 -2.45 -6.62 13.22
C ALA A 351 -1.12 -6.48 13.98
N CYS A 352 -0.32 -7.53 13.95
CA CYS A 352 1.08 -7.49 14.36
C CYS A 352 1.92 -8.28 13.35
N THR A 353 3.01 -7.67 12.85
CA THR A 353 4.02 -8.35 12.04
C THR A 353 5.23 -8.73 12.91
N PHE A 354 5.72 -9.94 12.77
CA PHE A 354 6.98 -10.40 13.36
C PHE A 354 8.13 -10.02 12.42
N SER A 355 8.51 -8.71 12.45
CA SER A 355 9.36 -8.09 11.44
C SER A 355 10.70 -8.79 11.27
N SER A 356 11.34 -9.19 12.37
CA SER A 356 12.65 -9.89 12.36
C SER A 356 12.55 -11.36 11.95
N VAL A 357 11.34 -11.95 11.97
CA VAL A 357 11.06 -13.31 11.47
C VAL A 357 10.71 -13.25 9.98
N LYS A 358 9.91 -12.25 9.58
CA LYS A 358 9.50 -12.04 8.19
C LYS A 358 10.68 -11.72 7.28
N TYR A 359 11.63 -10.91 7.75
CA TYR A 359 12.83 -10.50 7.01
C TYR A 359 14.09 -10.67 7.85
N PRO A 360 15.16 -11.27 7.29
CA PRO A 360 16.44 -11.36 7.97
C PRO A 360 17.08 -9.96 8.17
N GLY A 361 17.94 -9.83 9.16
CA GLY A 361 18.71 -8.61 9.42
C GLY A 361 17.93 -7.46 10.06
N ARG A 362 16.68 -7.68 10.55
CA ARG A 362 15.87 -6.64 11.21
C ARG A 362 16.15 -6.51 12.71
N ALA A 363 16.75 -7.50 13.34
CA ALA A 363 17.12 -7.48 14.75
C ALA A 363 18.46 -8.18 14.97
N PRO A 364 19.22 -7.82 16.02
CA PRO A 364 20.40 -8.57 16.43
C PRO A 364 20.04 -10.02 16.81
N GLU A 365 21.06 -10.87 16.86
CA GLU A 365 20.90 -12.26 17.29
C GLU A 365 20.22 -12.34 18.68
N ARG A 366 19.33 -13.32 18.87
CA ARG A 366 18.55 -13.53 20.11
C ARG A 366 17.61 -12.38 20.48
N HIS A 367 17.35 -11.48 19.54
CA HIS A 367 16.37 -10.41 19.69
C HIS A 367 15.27 -10.51 18.64
N VAL A 368 14.14 -9.88 18.91
CA VAL A 368 12.99 -9.83 17.98
C VAL A 368 12.43 -8.43 17.90
N LEU A 369 11.90 -8.12 16.73
CA LEU A 369 11.23 -6.86 16.43
C LEU A 369 9.79 -7.17 16.02
N LEU A 370 8.83 -6.67 16.80
CA LEU A 370 7.39 -6.83 16.58
C LEU A 370 6.80 -5.48 16.21
N ARG A 371 5.98 -5.44 15.17
CA ARG A 371 5.35 -4.23 14.68
C ARG A 371 3.85 -4.34 14.74
N VAL A 372 3.21 -3.58 15.62
CA VAL A 372 1.77 -3.53 15.85
C VAL A 372 1.15 -2.41 15.02
N PHE A 373 0.01 -2.67 14.40
CA PHE A 373 -0.75 -1.72 13.61
C PHE A 373 -2.02 -1.32 14.36
N MET A 374 -2.31 -0.01 14.40
CA MET A 374 -3.42 0.59 15.15
C MET A 374 -4.16 1.62 14.30
N GLY A 375 -5.41 1.92 14.64
CA GLY A 375 -6.25 2.89 13.94
C GLY A 375 -7.02 2.29 12.75
N GLY A 376 -7.01 2.96 11.60
CA GLY A 376 -7.81 2.59 10.43
C GLY A 376 -9.28 2.96 10.58
N ALA A 377 -10.07 2.84 9.51
CA ALA A 377 -11.45 3.32 9.43
C ALA A 377 -12.39 2.76 10.52
N LEU A 378 -12.12 1.55 11.03
CA LEU A 378 -12.95 0.91 12.05
C LEU A 378 -12.49 1.17 13.49
N ASN A 379 -11.33 1.79 13.72
CA ASN A 379 -10.73 1.88 15.04
C ASN A 379 -9.90 3.18 15.25
N GLU A 380 -10.30 4.27 14.60
CA GLU A 380 -9.55 5.53 14.57
C GLU A 380 -9.44 6.17 15.97
N ALA A 381 -10.45 6.01 16.82
CA ALA A 381 -10.48 6.56 18.18
C ALA A 381 -9.28 6.13 19.06
N VAL A 382 -8.66 4.98 18.80
CA VAL A 382 -7.47 4.55 19.52
C VAL A 382 -6.29 5.52 19.36
N LEU A 383 -6.27 6.29 18.27
CA LEU A 383 -5.19 7.23 17.94
C LEU A 383 -5.27 8.56 18.71
N GLU A 384 -6.33 8.80 19.50
CA GLU A 384 -6.47 10.01 20.33
C GLU A 384 -5.47 10.02 21.51
N GLY A 385 -5.01 8.83 21.95
CA GLY A 385 -3.96 8.70 22.97
C GLY A 385 -2.61 9.23 22.48
N ASP A 386 -1.75 9.61 23.41
CA ASP A 386 -0.35 9.94 23.12
C ASP A 386 0.48 8.71 22.75
N ASP A 387 1.77 8.91 22.43
CA ASP A 387 2.65 7.82 22.01
C ASP A 387 2.90 6.80 23.12
N GLU A 388 2.93 7.23 24.39
CA GLU A 388 3.11 6.35 25.53
C GLU A 388 1.88 5.44 25.72
N ALA A 389 0.68 5.99 25.60
CA ALA A 389 -0.58 5.25 25.66
C ALA A 389 -0.70 4.23 24.54
N LEU A 390 -0.31 4.58 23.31
CA LEU A 390 -0.26 3.65 22.18
C LEU A 390 0.75 2.53 22.42
N ALA A 391 1.96 2.86 22.88
CA ALA A 391 3.01 1.88 23.18
C ALA A 391 2.59 0.93 24.30
N ALA A 392 2.00 1.44 25.39
CA ALA A 392 1.49 0.64 26.48
C ALA A 392 0.34 -0.28 26.05
N THR A 393 -0.55 0.23 25.19
CA THR A 393 -1.66 -0.55 24.64
C THR A 393 -1.16 -1.67 23.74
N ALA A 394 -0.22 -1.39 22.82
CA ALA A 394 0.41 -2.39 21.97
C ALA A 394 1.11 -3.46 22.82
N HIS A 395 1.90 -3.05 23.81
CA HIS A 395 2.58 -3.98 24.72
C HIS A 395 1.61 -4.91 25.44
N ARG A 396 0.52 -4.39 26.05
CA ARG A 396 -0.51 -5.22 26.71
C ARG A 396 -1.10 -6.27 25.76
N GLN A 397 -1.36 -5.92 24.50
CA GLN A 397 -1.87 -6.87 23.52
C GLN A 397 -0.87 -7.97 23.18
N LEU A 398 0.42 -7.66 23.15
CA LEU A 398 1.48 -8.66 22.95
C LEU A 398 1.66 -9.56 24.17
N VAL A 399 1.50 -9.02 25.40
CA VAL A 399 1.48 -9.82 26.64
C VAL A 399 0.36 -10.86 26.57
N GLU A 400 -0.85 -10.44 26.21
CA GLU A 400 -2.02 -11.33 26.16
C GLU A 400 -1.94 -12.37 25.04
N LEU A 401 -1.49 -11.98 23.83
CA LEU A 401 -1.56 -12.83 22.65
C LEU A 401 -0.31 -13.66 22.41
N LEU A 402 0.87 -13.19 22.81
CA LEU A 402 2.16 -13.84 22.57
C LEU A 402 2.85 -14.33 23.85
N GLY A 403 2.27 -14.04 25.03
CA GLY A 403 2.88 -14.38 26.31
C GLY A 403 4.20 -13.62 26.53
N VAL A 404 4.24 -12.34 26.18
CA VAL A 404 5.39 -11.48 26.50
C VAL A 404 5.44 -11.28 28.01
N HIS A 405 6.60 -11.50 28.64
CA HIS A 405 6.77 -11.42 30.10
C HIS A 405 7.86 -10.44 30.57
N ALA A 406 8.35 -9.59 29.67
CA ALA A 406 9.27 -8.51 30.01
C ALA A 406 8.89 -7.21 29.30
N ALA A 407 9.35 -6.08 29.85
CA ALA A 407 9.23 -4.79 29.19
C ALA A 407 10.01 -4.78 27.85
N PRO A 408 9.55 -4.00 26.85
CA PRO A 408 10.30 -3.83 25.61
C PRO A 408 11.64 -3.11 25.88
N LEU A 409 12.67 -3.47 25.11
CA LEU A 409 13.96 -2.79 25.14
C LEU A 409 13.84 -1.33 24.69
N PHE A 410 12.99 -1.12 23.69
CA PHE A 410 12.53 0.19 23.25
C PHE A 410 11.19 0.06 22.53
N THR A 411 10.51 1.19 22.40
CA THR A 411 9.33 1.36 21.56
C THR A 411 9.56 2.47 20.56
N ARG A 412 8.93 2.36 19.38
CA ARG A 412 8.89 3.42 18.35
C ARG A 412 7.47 3.55 17.80
N VAL A 413 6.85 4.68 18.05
CA VAL A 413 5.53 5.02 17.49
C VAL A 413 5.71 5.88 16.26
N ALA A 414 5.04 5.54 15.16
CA ALA A 414 4.93 6.36 13.97
C ALA A 414 3.46 6.56 13.62
N ARG A 415 3.06 7.83 13.47
CA ARG A 415 1.66 8.23 13.19
C ARG A 415 1.51 8.69 11.76
N TYR A 416 0.41 8.31 11.15
CA TYR A 416 0.05 8.62 9.77
C TYR A 416 -1.36 9.24 9.74
N PRO A 417 -1.52 10.52 10.13
CA PRO A 417 -2.81 11.18 10.12
C PRO A 417 -3.27 11.38 8.68
N ARG A 418 -4.47 10.89 8.38
CA ARG A 418 -5.09 11.01 7.04
C ARG A 418 -4.14 10.64 5.89
N ALA A 419 -3.38 9.54 6.04
CA ALA A 419 -2.39 9.15 5.05
C ALA A 419 -2.84 7.99 4.15
N MET A 420 -3.88 7.23 4.53
CA MET A 420 -4.34 6.08 3.77
C MET A 420 -5.64 6.39 3.02
N PRO A 421 -5.61 6.57 1.68
CA PRO A 421 -6.80 6.83 0.90
C PRO A 421 -7.74 5.62 0.91
N GLN A 422 -9.03 5.89 1.01
CA GLN A 422 -10.09 4.90 1.10
C GLN A 422 -10.84 4.83 -0.23
N TYR A 423 -10.72 3.72 -0.93
CA TYR A 423 -11.37 3.52 -2.22
C TYR A 423 -12.81 3.04 -2.03
N HIS A 424 -13.69 3.95 -1.63
CA HIS A 424 -15.11 3.63 -1.44
C HIS A 424 -15.80 3.27 -2.77
N VAL A 425 -16.95 2.61 -2.69
CA VAL A 425 -17.79 2.32 -3.86
C VAL A 425 -17.98 3.60 -4.68
N GLY A 426 -17.79 3.50 -5.99
CA GLY A 426 -17.79 4.65 -6.91
C GLY A 426 -16.44 5.33 -7.10
N HIS A 427 -15.36 4.87 -6.43
CA HIS A 427 -14.03 5.46 -6.52
C HIS A 427 -13.50 5.55 -7.96
N LEU A 428 -13.66 4.50 -8.77
CA LEU A 428 -13.18 4.53 -10.17
C LEU A 428 -13.89 5.58 -11.01
N ALA A 429 -15.20 5.78 -10.81
CA ALA A 429 -15.95 6.82 -11.49
C ALA A 429 -15.47 8.22 -11.07
N ARG A 430 -15.17 8.43 -9.77
CA ARG A 430 -14.59 9.67 -9.26
C ARG A 430 -13.22 9.94 -9.88
N VAL A 431 -12.35 8.94 -9.93
CA VAL A 431 -11.02 9.08 -10.56
C VAL A 431 -11.16 9.45 -12.03
N SER A 432 -12.08 8.80 -12.77
CA SER A 432 -12.34 9.14 -14.17
C SER A 432 -12.87 10.57 -14.34
N ALA A 433 -13.70 11.07 -13.41
CA ALA A 433 -14.16 12.46 -13.42
C ALA A 433 -13.00 13.45 -13.15
N ILE A 434 -12.10 13.11 -12.20
CA ILE A 434 -10.88 13.90 -11.94
C ILE A 434 -10.00 13.95 -13.20
N GLU A 435 -9.73 12.80 -13.82
CA GLU A 435 -8.93 12.70 -15.05
C GLU A 435 -9.57 13.50 -16.21
N GLY A 436 -10.89 13.44 -16.35
CA GLY A 436 -11.62 14.25 -17.35
C GLY A 436 -11.47 15.75 -17.11
N ARG A 437 -11.52 16.21 -15.85
CA ARG A 437 -11.28 17.61 -15.51
C ARG A 437 -9.85 18.06 -15.76
N LEU A 438 -8.86 17.19 -15.44
CA LEU A 438 -7.45 17.47 -15.72
C LEU A 438 -7.18 17.70 -17.22
N GLY A 439 -7.97 17.11 -18.11
CA GLY A 439 -7.91 17.33 -19.54
C GLY A 439 -8.07 18.80 -19.96
N ASN A 440 -8.77 19.63 -19.13
CA ASN A 440 -8.93 21.06 -19.33
C ASN A 440 -7.69 21.87 -18.86
N HIS A 441 -6.74 21.23 -18.20
CA HIS A 441 -5.56 21.84 -17.60
C HIS A 441 -4.27 21.23 -18.16
N PRO A 442 -3.96 21.43 -19.47
CA PRO A 442 -2.83 20.78 -20.12
C PRO A 442 -1.50 21.16 -19.45
N GLY A 443 -0.69 20.12 -19.16
CA GLY A 443 0.57 20.26 -18.43
C GLY A 443 0.44 20.03 -16.90
N LEU A 444 -0.77 19.79 -16.38
CA LEU A 444 -1.01 19.39 -14.99
C LEU A 444 -1.32 17.90 -14.90
N PHE A 445 -0.61 17.19 -14.02
CA PHE A 445 -0.82 15.77 -13.76
C PHE A 445 -0.83 15.47 -12.27
N LEU A 446 -1.56 14.43 -11.89
CA LEU A 446 -1.62 13.91 -10.53
C LEU A 446 -0.93 12.55 -10.46
N ALA A 447 -0.23 12.29 -9.35
CA ALA A 447 0.41 11.01 -9.09
C ALA A 447 0.22 10.59 -7.62
N GLY A 448 0.29 9.29 -7.35
CA GLY A 448 0.26 8.77 -5.99
C GLY A 448 -0.83 7.76 -5.71
N GLY A 449 -0.88 7.32 -4.45
CA GLY A 449 -1.76 6.25 -3.98
C GLY A 449 -3.24 6.62 -3.87
N ALA A 450 -3.62 7.87 -4.13
CA ALA A 450 -5.00 8.32 -4.04
C ALA A 450 -5.91 7.81 -5.17
N TYR A 451 -5.34 7.36 -6.30
CA TYR A 451 -6.10 7.20 -7.55
C TYR A 451 -6.28 5.75 -7.97
N ARG A 452 -5.22 5.03 -8.29
CA ARG A 452 -5.30 3.70 -8.95
C ARG A 452 -4.41 2.63 -8.30
N GLY A 453 -4.28 2.65 -6.98
CA GLY A 453 -3.54 1.68 -6.19
C GLY A 453 -2.67 2.34 -5.13
N VAL A 454 -2.73 1.80 -3.90
CA VAL A 454 -2.10 2.38 -2.69
C VAL A 454 -0.69 1.84 -2.43
N GLY A 455 -0.29 0.74 -3.08
CA GLY A 455 1.01 0.10 -2.85
C GLY A 455 2.16 0.87 -3.48
N ILE A 456 3.38 0.64 -2.98
CA ILE A 456 4.61 1.27 -3.51
C ILE A 456 4.73 1.05 -5.02
N ALA A 457 4.49 -0.17 -5.51
CA ALA A 457 4.55 -0.47 -6.94
C ALA A 457 3.51 0.33 -7.75
N ASP A 458 2.31 0.55 -7.21
CA ASP A 458 1.29 1.37 -7.86
C ASP A 458 1.68 2.86 -7.86
N CYS A 459 2.27 3.35 -6.76
CA CYS A 459 2.77 4.72 -6.67
C CYS A 459 3.91 4.97 -7.67
N VAL A 460 4.83 4.01 -7.86
CA VAL A 460 5.86 4.06 -8.91
C VAL A 460 5.20 4.16 -10.28
N ARG A 461 4.27 3.25 -10.62
CA ARG A 461 3.53 3.31 -11.89
C ARG A 461 2.85 4.65 -12.10
N SER A 462 2.18 5.16 -11.07
CA SER A 462 1.45 6.43 -11.14
C SER A 462 2.38 7.61 -11.42
N GLY A 463 3.53 7.67 -10.75
CA GLY A 463 4.54 8.70 -10.98
C GLY A 463 5.15 8.63 -12.37
N GLU A 464 5.58 7.44 -12.80
CA GLU A 464 6.16 7.23 -14.13
C GLU A 464 5.16 7.56 -15.25
N ALA A 465 3.88 7.17 -15.09
CA ALA A 465 2.83 7.49 -16.05
C ALA A 465 2.58 9.00 -16.13
N ALA A 466 2.55 9.71 -15.01
CA ALA A 466 2.39 11.15 -14.99
C ALA A 466 3.51 11.86 -15.75
N ALA A 467 4.76 11.45 -15.56
CA ALA A 467 5.90 11.98 -16.29
C ALA A 467 5.82 11.67 -17.80
N ALA A 468 5.48 10.43 -18.17
CA ALA A 468 5.34 10.01 -19.56
C ALA A 468 4.25 10.83 -20.29
N ASN A 469 3.05 10.92 -19.70
CA ASN A 469 1.94 11.67 -20.27
C ASN A 469 2.26 13.17 -20.42
N LEU A 470 3.01 13.73 -19.46
CA LEU A 470 3.46 15.11 -19.55
C LEU A 470 4.39 15.31 -20.76
N PHE A 471 5.38 14.44 -20.94
CA PHE A 471 6.28 14.52 -22.11
C PHE A 471 5.55 14.34 -23.46
N GLU A 472 4.52 13.50 -23.50
CA GLU A 472 3.67 13.34 -24.68
C GLU A 472 2.85 14.59 -24.98
N SER A 473 2.27 15.21 -23.96
CA SER A 473 1.51 16.46 -24.12
C SER A 473 2.34 17.61 -24.69
N PHE A 474 3.64 17.65 -24.38
CA PHE A 474 4.56 18.65 -24.95
C PHE A 474 4.96 18.30 -26.40
N ALA A 475 5.11 17.02 -26.73
CA ALA A 475 5.43 16.63 -28.10
C ALA A 475 4.32 17.05 -29.07
N HIS A 476 3.06 16.90 -28.66
CA HIS A 476 1.91 17.35 -29.46
C HIS A 476 1.86 18.87 -29.66
N ARG A 477 2.18 19.67 -28.62
CA ARG A 477 2.17 21.15 -28.71
C ARG A 477 3.26 21.72 -29.64
N LEU A 478 4.35 21.03 -29.84
CA LEU A 478 5.43 21.47 -30.74
C LEU A 478 5.17 21.11 -32.20
N ASN A 479 4.24 20.19 -32.44
CA ASN A 479 3.85 19.71 -33.77
C ASN A 479 2.52 20.34 -34.27
N SER A 480 1.80 21.06 -33.41
CA SER A 480 0.61 21.86 -33.71
C SER A 480 0.96 23.36 -33.87
#